data_1ca42f2ce1b77120c23e1fcf1ee24e34
#
_entry.id   1ca42f2ce1b77120c23e1fcf1ee24e34
#
_cell.length_a   1.000
_cell.length_b   1.000
_cell.length_c   1.000
_cell.angle_alpha   90.00
_cell.angle_beta   90.00
_cell.angle_gamma   90.00
#
_symmetry.space_group_name_H-M   'P 1'
#
loop_
_entity.id
_entity.type
_entity.pdbx_description
1 polymer ?
#
loop_
_entity_poly.entity_id
_entity_poly.type
_entity_poly.pdbx_seq_one_letter_code
_entity_poly.pdbx_strand_id
1 'polypeptide(L)'
;GFLTRNDQMNLDYNFFQIESDAPGLRQRTTSLFFTNQWNTEGEPVRLGMFLNRGYNTLDNNTYDISLRYFPERIDDRLGRGTGDFKVQGRYGLNLGFRTNPADKLAFSFDLNLDQDELGPARTGASSGITWRPNDRFSSDLRLDYTDREALLVHKGKGAYTSFESHQWAPRLEMNYFLNAWQQLRFTLQWTALKAFEDRFWQ
;
A
#
# COMPACT_ATOMS: atom_id res chain seq x y z
N GLY A 1 -10.04 8.26 -21.72
CA GLY A 1 -9.96 6.87 -21.30
C GLY A 1 -8.57 6.33 -21.58
N PHE A 2 -7.96 5.70 -20.59
CA PHE A 2 -6.71 4.98 -20.83
C PHE A 2 -7.01 3.81 -21.72
N LEU A 3 -6.38 3.73 -22.87
CA LEU A 3 -6.46 2.57 -23.74
C LEU A 3 -5.91 1.37 -22.95
N THR A 4 -6.74 0.37 -22.73
CA THR A 4 -6.29 -0.93 -22.27
C THR A 4 -5.33 -1.48 -23.32
N ARG A 5 -4.24 -2.05 -22.86
CA ARG A 5 -3.27 -2.71 -23.73
C ARG A 5 -3.97 -3.84 -24.49
N ASN A 6 -3.85 -3.88 -25.80
CA ASN A 6 -4.46 -4.91 -26.67
C ASN A 6 -3.41 -5.89 -27.25
N ASP A 7 -2.14 -5.70 -26.91
CA ASP A 7 -0.99 -6.43 -27.36
C ASP A 7 -0.35 -7.28 -26.23
N GLN A 8 -1.16 -7.87 -25.38
CA GLN A 8 -0.65 -8.60 -24.22
C GLN A 8 -1.32 -9.98 -24.06
N MET A 9 -0.54 -10.89 -23.51
CA MET A 9 -0.99 -12.17 -22.98
C MET A 9 -0.84 -12.17 -21.47
N ASN A 10 -1.82 -12.76 -20.78
CA ASN A 10 -1.90 -12.82 -19.32
C ASN A 10 -1.95 -14.27 -18.85
N LEU A 11 -1.19 -14.57 -17.79
CA LEU A 11 -1.36 -15.75 -16.96
C LEU A 11 -1.46 -15.32 -15.51
N ASP A 12 -2.63 -15.53 -14.92
CA ASP A 12 -2.88 -15.27 -13.51
C ASP A 12 -3.19 -16.58 -12.80
N TYR A 13 -2.54 -16.80 -11.67
CA TYR A 13 -2.80 -17.94 -10.79
C TYR A 13 -3.14 -17.40 -9.40
N ASN A 14 -4.24 -17.87 -8.82
CA ASN A 14 -4.67 -17.50 -7.48
C ASN A 14 -4.99 -18.77 -6.68
N PHE A 15 -4.31 -18.91 -5.53
CA PHE A 15 -4.61 -19.89 -4.52
C PHE A 15 -5.12 -19.15 -3.28
N PHE A 16 -6.23 -19.62 -2.73
CA PHE A 16 -6.84 -19.07 -1.54
C PHE A 16 -7.27 -20.17 -0.60
N GLN A 17 -6.87 -20.08 0.68
CA GLN A 17 -7.22 -21.01 1.72
C GLN A 17 -7.74 -20.27 2.94
N ILE A 18 -8.85 -20.74 3.47
CA ILE A 18 -9.42 -20.30 4.73
C ILE A 18 -9.41 -21.48 5.69
N GLU A 19 -8.87 -21.27 6.87
CA GLU A 19 -8.95 -22.21 7.98
C GLU A 19 -9.74 -21.56 9.10
N SER A 20 -10.90 -22.10 9.41
CA SER A 20 -11.70 -21.71 10.56
C SER A 20 -11.29 -22.58 11.76
N ASP A 21 -11.38 -22.00 12.96
CA ASP A 21 -11.10 -22.69 14.22
C ASP A 21 -9.66 -23.25 14.35
N ALA A 22 -8.68 -22.57 13.72
CA ALA A 22 -7.28 -22.88 13.97
C ALA A 22 -6.94 -22.63 15.46
N PRO A 23 -6.03 -23.41 16.10
CA PRO A 23 -5.74 -23.29 17.53
C PRO A 23 -5.39 -21.83 17.94
N GLY A 24 -6.18 -21.24 18.85
CA GLY A 24 -6.02 -19.86 19.33
C GLY A 24 -6.48 -18.78 18.35
N LEU A 25 -7.03 -19.14 17.22
CA LEU A 25 -7.52 -18.24 16.19
C LEU A 25 -8.98 -18.54 15.84
N ARG A 26 -9.73 -17.52 15.49
CA ARG A 26 -11.04 -17.64 14.86
C ARG A 26 -10.92 -18.03 13.39
N GLN A 27 -9.91 -17.46 12.72
CA GLN A 27 -9.68 -17.69 11.30
C GLN A 27 -8.23 -17.42 10.94
N ARG A 28 -7.72 -18.23 10.03
CA ARG A 28 -6.47 -17.98 9.32
C ARG A 28 -6.74 -18.00 7.82
N THR A 29 -6.25 -16.98 7.11
CA THR A 29 -6.32 -16.91 5.65
C THR A 29 -4.92 -16.99 5.06
N THR A 30 -4.77 -17.67 3.94
CA THR A 30 -3.55 -17.68 3.15
C THR A 30 -3.94 -17.47 1.70
N SER A 31 -3.34 -16.52 1.03
CA SER A 31 -3.48 -16.37 -0.41
C SER A 31 -2.12 -16.27 -1.09
N LEU A 32 -1.98 -16.96 -2.20
CA LEU A 32 -0.85 -16.87 -3.10
C LEU A 32 -1.39 -16.42 -4.46
N PHE A 33 -0.90 -15.30 -4.94
CA PHE A 33 -1.23 -14.78 -6.25
C PHE A 33 0.04 -14.63 -7.07
N PHE A 34 -0.02 -15.11 -8.30
CA PHE A 34 1.03 -14.96 -9.29
C PHE A 34 0.43 -14.34 -10.54
N THR A 35 1.05 -13.31 -11.09
CA THR A 35 0.67 -12.70 -12.35
C THR A 35 1.87 -12.63 -13.27
N ASN A 36 1.65 -12.96 -14.52
CA ASN A 36 2.66 -12.86 -15.56
C ASN A 36 2.01 -12.35 -16.85
N GLN A 37 2.53 -11.25 -17.38
CA GLN A 37 2.03 -10.62 -18.60
C GLN A 37 3.19 -10.42 -19.57
N TRP A 38 2.97 -10.78 -20.82
CA TRP A 38 3.91 -10.60 -21.93
C TRP A 38 3.29 -9.71 -23.00
N ASN A 39 4.12 -8.96 -23.70
CA ASN A 39 3.71 -8.33 -24.96
C ASN A 39 3.66 -9.37 -26.10
N THR A 40 3.24 -8.95 -27.28
CA THR A 40 3.19 -9.82 -28.48
C THR A 40 4.57 -10.26 -29.00
N GLU A 41 5.64 -9.60 -28.55
CA GLU A 41 7.03 -9.95 -28.85
C GLU A 41 7.57 -11.00 -27.87
N GLY A 42 6.79 -11.37 -26.85
CA GLY A 42 7.14 -12.36 -25.83
C GLY A 42 7.98 -11.80 -24.68
N GLU A 43 8.09 -10.49 -24.57
CA GLU A 43 8.81 -9.85 -23.48
C GLU A 43 7.94 -9.71 -22.22
N PRO A 44 8.49 -9.98 -21.02
CA PRO A 44 7.74 -9.84 -19.77
C PRO A 44 7.57 -8.37 -19.43
N VAL A 45 6.32 -7.89 -19.46
CA VAL A 45 5.96 -6.49 -19.15
C VAL A 45 5.38 -6.31 -17.75
N ARG A 46 4.88 -7.41 -17.16
CA ARG A 46 4.42 -7.42 -15.76
C ARG A 46 4.60 -8.80 -15.18
N LEU A 47 5.35 -8.87 -14.09
CA LEU A 47 5.57 -10.08 -13.31
C LEU A 47 5.35 -9.73 -11.85
N GLY A 48 4.66 -10.60 -11.10
CA GLY A 48 4.47 -10.39 -9.68
C GLY A 48 4.06 -11.66 -8.94
N MET A 49 4.61 -11.82 -7.75
CA MET A 49 4.25 -12.87 -6.78
C MET A 49 3.85 -12.21 -5.49
N PHE A 50 2.71 -12.64 -4.93
CA PHE A 50 2.13 -12.07 -3.73
C PHE A 50 1.75 -13.21 -2.80
N LEU A 51 2.29 -13.20 -1.60
CA LEU A 51 1.88 -14.08 -0.51
C LEU A 51 1.26 -13.22 0.58
N ASN A 52 -0.01 -13.47 0.88
CA ASN A 52 -0.69 -12.78 1.97
C ASN A 52 -1.12 -13.80 3.02
N ARG A 53 -0.95 -13.45 4.28
CA ARG A 53 -1.38 -14.24 5.41
C ARG A 53 -2.06 -13.36 6.44
N GLY A 54 -3.31 -13.69 6.76
CA GLY A 54 -4.14 -13.01 7.73
C GLY A 54 -4.47 -13.92 8.89
N TYR A 55 -4.50 -13.34 10.09
CA TYR A 55 -4.89 -14.03 11.33
C TYR A 55 -5.96 -13.21 12.02
N ASN A 56 -7.07 -13.83 12.37
CA ASN A 56 -8.10 -13.24 13.20
C ASN A 56 -8.16 -14.03 14.52
N THR A 57 -7.88 -13.35 15.63
CA THR A 57 -7.87 -13.98 16.95
C THR A 57 -9.29 -14.14 17.49
N LEU A 58 -9.43 -14.92 18.57
CA LEU A 58 -10.72 -15.09 19.26
C LEU A 58 -11.27 -13.76 19.79
N ASP A 59 -10.41 -12.79 20.13
CA ASP A 59 -10.77 -11.45 20.58
C ASP A 59 -11.01 -10.45 19.44
N ASN A 60 -11.09 -10.92 18.19
CA ASN A 60 -11.22 -10.12 16.97
C ASN A 60 -10.05 -9.13 16.70
N ASN A 61 -8.87 -9.39 17.24
CA ASN A 61 -7.68 -8.70 16.76
C ASN A 61 -7.24 -9.32 15.43
N THR A 62 -6.72 -8.50 14.52
CA THR A 62 -6.23 -8.96 13.22
C THR A 62 -4.75 -8.67 13.05
N TYR A 63 -4.06 -9.61 12.42
CA TYR A 63 -2.66 -9.49 11.99
C TYR A 63 -2.59 -9.86 10.52
N ASP A 64 -1.92 -9.03 9.73
CA ASP A 64 -1.75 -9.22 8.30
C ASP A 64 -0.28 -9.18 7.93
N ILE A 65 0.16 -10.13 7.13
CA ILE A 65 1.51 -10.18 6.56
C ILE A 65 1.36 -10.33 5.07
N SER A 66 1.97 -9.43 4.30
CA SER A 66 2.03 -9.50 2.85
C SER A 66 3.46 -9.42 2.36
N LEU A 67 3.87 -10.41 1.59
CA LEU A 67 5.13 -10.43 0.88
C LEU A 67 4.86 -10.24 -0.60
N ARG A 68 5.64 -9.39 -1.25
CA ARG A 68 5.57 -9.10 -2.68
C ARG A 68 6.92 -9.26 -3.30
N TYR A 69 6.97 -9.87 -4.47
CA TYR A 69 8.15 -9.94 -5.28
C TYR A 69 7.78 -9.62 -6.73
N PHE A 70 8.48 -8.67 -7.30
CA PHE A 70 8.37 -8.29 -8.70
C PHE A 70 9.74 -8.58 -9.35
N PRO A 71 9.85 -9.61 -10.17
CA PRO A 71 11.06 -9.85 -10.94
C PRO A 71 11.40 -8.69 -11.87
N GLU A 72 12.62 -8.68 -12.35
CA GLU A 72 13.06 -7.77 -13.40
C GLU A 72 12.12 -7.89 -14.62
N ARG A 73 11.79 -6.75 -15.23
CA ARG A 73 10.90 -6.69 -16.39
C ARG A 73 11.25 -5.53 -17.30
N ILE A 74 10.68 -5.56 -18.49
CA ILE A 74 10.66 -4.42 -19.39
C ILE A 74 9.41 -3.57 -19.11
N ASP A 75 9.57 -2.26 -18.96
CA ASP A 75 8.47 -1.30 -18.85
C ASP A 75 8.48 -0.38 -20.06
N ASP A 76 7.60 -0.65 -20.99
CA ASP A 76 7.40 0.10 -22.22
C ASP A 76 6.53 1.36 -22.05
N ARG A 77 6.02 1.60 -20.85
CA ARG A 77 5.16 2.76 -20.51
C ARG A 77 5.87 3.81 -19.67
N LEU A 78 6.88 3.43 -18.91
CA LEU A 78 7.63 4.34 -18.05
C LEU A 78 8.23 5.49 -18.87
N GLY A 79 8.71 5.19 -20.08
CA GLY A 79 9.28 6.16 -21.01
C GLY A 79 8.28 7.06 -21.74
N ARG A 80 6.97 6.83 -21.57
CA ARG A 80 5.92 7.60 -22.28
C ARG A 80 6.17 7.76 -23.79
N GLY A 81 6.67 6.69 -24.43
CA GLY A 81 6.98 6.66 -25.87
C GLY A 81 8.41 7.08 -26.21
N THR A 82 9.31 7.27 -25.25
CA THR A 82 10.75 7.57 -25.48
C THR A 82 11.63 6.33 -25.51
N GLY A 83 11.05 5.14 -25.31
CA GLY A 83 11.73 3.83 -25.36
C GLY A 83 11.32 2.93 -24.21
N ASP A 84 11.82 1.70 -24.25
CA ASP A 84 11.58 0.67 -23.26
C ASP A 84 12.62 0.73 -22.15
N PHE A 85 12.20 0.54 -20.91
CA PHE A 85 13.06 0.61 -19.75
C PHE A 85 13.12 -0.72 -19.04
N LYS A 86 14.32 -1.14 -18.69
CA LYS A 86 14.55 -2.29 -17.84
C LYS A 86 14.38 -1.89 -16.38
N VAL A 87 13.32 -2.40 -15.73
CA VAL A 87 13.04 -2.16 -14.31
C VAL A 87 13.60 -3.33 -13.51
N GLN A 88 14.38 -3.01 -12.48
CA GLN A 88 15.00 -4.01 -11.60
C GLN A 88 13.95 -4.76 -10.78
N GLY A 89 14.33 -5.97 -10.33
CA GLY A 89 13.51 -6.74 -9.40
C GLY A 89 13.33 -6.01 -8.07
N ARG A 90 12.11 -6.13 -7.48
CA ARG A 90 11.73 -5.44 -6.26
C ARG A 90 11.07 -6.38 -5.28
N TYR A 91 11.28 -6.12 -4.01
CA TYR A 91 10.64 -6.81 -2.90
C TYR A 91 9.78 -5.83 -2.11
N GLY A 92 8.73 -6.35 -1.50
CA GLY A 92 7.91 -5.60 -0.57
C GLY A 92 7.43 -6.47 0.57
N LEU A 93 7.39 -5.88 1.75
CA LEU A 93 6.81 -6.44 2.97
C LEU A 93 5.79 -5.45 3.52
N ASN A 94 4.62 -5.95 3.84
CA ASN A 94 3.64 -5.22 4.63
C ASN A 94 3.31 -6.03 5.89
N LEU A 95 3.30 -5.34 7.04
CA LEU A 95 2.87 -5.89 8.32
C LEU A 95 1.73 -5.00 8.83
N GLY A 96 0.59 -5.60 9.13
CA GLY A 96 -0.58 -4.94 9.67
C GLY A 96 -1.00 -5.53 11.01
N PHE A 97 -1.44 -4.67 11.91
CA PHE A 97 -2.05 -5.05 13.18
C PHE A 97 -3.26 -4.16 13.46
N ARG A 98 -4.36 -4.74 13.91
CA ARG A 98 -5.55 -4.02 14.36
C ARG A 98 -6.15 -4.71 15.56
N THR A 99 -6.46 -3.95 16.60
CA THR A 99 -7.27 -4.45 17.71
C THR A 99 -8.75 -4.56 17.31
N ASN A 100 -9.54 -5.19 18.14
CA ASN A 100 -10.97 -5.32 17.92
C ASN A 100 -11.63 -3.94 17.67
N PRO A 101 -12.22 -3.69 16.49
CA PRO A 101 -12.82 -2.41 16.14
C PRO A 101 -14.09 -2.11 16.94
N ALA A 102 -14.67 -3.08 17.66
CA ALA A 102 -15.83 -2.89 18.52
C ALA A 102 -15.47 -2.33 19.90
N ASP A 103 -14.19 -2.34 20.28
CA ASP A 103 -13.76 -1.80 21.56
C ASP A 103 -13.91 -0.28 21.60
N LYS A 104 -14.12 0.25 22.83
CA LYS A 104 -14.19 1.71 23.02
C LYS A 104 -12.91 2.42 22.62
N LEU A 105 -11.79 1.74 22.71
CA LEU A 105 -10.48 2.20 22.26
C LEU A 105 -9.86 1.11 21.39
N ALA A 106 -9.66 1.42 20.12
CA ALA A 106 -9.06 0.52 19.16
C ALA A 106 -7.80 1.15 18.56
N PHE A 107 -6.82 0.29 18.25
CA PHE A 107 -5.53 0.68 17.68
C PHE A 107 -5.32 -0.01 16.33
N SER A 108 -4.63 0.68 15.45
CA SER A 108 -4.11 0.09 14.20
C SER A 108 -2.66 0.50 13.99
N PHE A 109 -1.92 -0.39 13.35
CA PHE A 109 -0.55 -0.14 12.92
C PHE A 109 -0.29 -0.88 11.61
N ASP A 110 0.29 -0.19 10.64
CA ASP A 110 0.74 -0.78 9.38
C ASP A 110 2.18 -0.33 9.10
N LEU A 111 3.04 -1.27 8.73
CA LEU A 111 4.41 -1.03 8.30
C LEU A 111 4.58 -1.55 6.88
N ASN A 112 5.07 -0.70 5.99
CA ASN A 112 5.40 -1.04 4.62
C ASN A 112 6.90 -0.86 4.38
N LEU A 113 7.56 -1.90 3.91
CA LEU A 113 8.94 -1.89 3.48
C LEU A 113 8.96 -2.31 2.02
N ASP A 114 9.24 -1.39 1.13
CA ASP A 114 9.24 -1.60 -0.32
C ASP A 114 10.56 -1.12 -0.93
N GLN A 115 10.77 -1.43 -2.19
CA GLN A 115 11.78 -0.80 -3.02
C GLN A 115 11.08 0.05 -4.08
N ASP A 116 11.59 1.26 -4.30
CA ASP A 116 11.17 2.12 -5.41
C ASP A 116 11.67 1.58 -6.76
N GLU A 117 11.21 2.15 -7.85
CA GLU A 117 11.48 1.67 -9.22
C GLU A 117 12.96 1.68 -9.60
N LEU A 118 13.77 2.52 -8.96
CA LEU A 118 15.22 2.60 -9.13
C LEU A 118 16.00 1.69 -8.17
N GLY A 119 15.30 0.88 -7.34
CA GLY A 119 15.90 -0.04 -6.39
C GLY A 119 16.08 0.46 -4.95
N PRO A 120 16.19 1.79 -4.65
CA PRO A 120 16.30 2.26 -3.29
C PRO A 120 15.10 1.94 -2.40
N ALA A 121 15.30 2.01 -1.10
CA ALA A 121 14.28 1.68 -0.11
C ALA A 121 13.17 2.74 -0.04
N ARG A 122 11.96 2.24 0.21
CA ARG A 122 10.81 3.03 0.59
C ARG A 122 10.21 2.43 1.86
N THR A 123 10.15 3.23 2.90
CA THR A 123 9.54 2.84 4.18
C THR A 123 8.29 3.66 4.42
N GLY A 124 7.19 2.99 4.76
CA GLY A 124 5.94 3.62 5.17
C GLY A 124 5.50 3.06 6.52
N ALA A 125 5.06 3.91 7.41
CA ALA A 125 4.44 3.52 8.67
C ALA A 125 3.15 4.30 8.86
N SER A 126 2.10 3.62 9.32
CA SER A 126 0.84 4.27 9.66
C SER A 126 0.35 3.75 11.01
N SER A 127 -0.11 4.65 11.86
CA SER A 127 -0.70 4.32 13.14
C SER A 127 -2.05 5.01 13.29
N GLY A 128 -2.99 4.33 13.93
CA GLY A 128 -4.34 4.84 14.15
C GLY A 128 -4.85 4.54 15.55
N ILE A 129 -5.62 5.47 16.08
CA ILE A 129 -6.34 5.33 17.35
C ILE A 129 -7.78 5.73 17.08
N THR A 130 -8.70 4.80 17.33
CA THR A 130 -10.14 5.05 17.31
C THR A 130 -10.65 5.05 18.74
N TRP A 131 -11.31 6.13 19.17
CA TRP A 131 -11.88 6.27 20.49
C TRP A 131 -13.38 6.53 20.43
N ARG A 132 -14.16 5.64 21.04
CA ARG A 132 -15.63 5.67 21.10
C ARG A 132 -16.08 5.51 22.56
N PRO A 133 -16.05 6.58 23.36
CA PRO A 133 -16.43 6.50 24.77
C PRO A 133 -17.92 6.15 24.96
N ASN A 134 -18.76 6.51 24.00
CA ASN A 134 -20.19 6.23 23.98
C ASN A 134 -20.74 6.20 22.54
N ASP A 135 -22.02 5.88 22.37
CA ASP A 135 -22.67 5.72 21.06
C ASP A 135 -22.85 7.04 20.30
N ARG A 136 -22.63 8.18 20.93
CA ARG A 136 -22.82 9.50 20.31
C ARG A 136 -21.52 10.14 19.84
N PHE A 137 -20.38 9.69 20.33
CA PHE A 137 -19.09 10.30 20.01
C PHE A 137 -18.09 9.26 19.51
N SER A 138 -17.43 9.59 18.41
CA SER A 138 -16.24 8.88 17.94
C SER A 138 -15.17 9.86 17.52
N SER A 139 -13.91 9.47 17.75
CA SER A 139 -12.73 10.18 17.29
C SER A 139 -11.75 9.18 16.68
N ASP A 140 -11.28 9.48 15.49
CA ASP A 140 -10.25 8.72 14.77
C ASP A 140 -9.05 9.63 14.53
N LEU A 141 -7.91 9.27 15.11
CA LEU A 141 -6.63 9.90 14.86
C LEU A 141 -5.77 8.92 14.06
N ARG A 142 -5.27 9.36 12.91
CA ARG A 142 -4.34 8.61 12.08
C ARG A 142 -3.10 9.43 11.80
N LEU A 143 -1.95 8.79 11.83
CA LEU A 143 -0.68 9.34 11.45
C LEU A 143 -0.03 8.45 10.41
N ASP A 144 0.20 8.99 9.22
CA ASP A 144 0.93 8.32 8.15
C ASP A 144 2.30 8.98 7.98
N TYR A 145 3.32 8.15 7.87
CA TYR A 145 4.69 8.54 7.56
C TYR A 145 5.18 7.76 6.34
N THR A 146 5.85 8.43 5.42
CA THR A 146 6.50 7.80 4.27
C THR A 146 7.87 8.40 4.07
N ASP A 147 8.84 7.54 3.95
CA ASP A 147 10.23 7.84 3.62
C ASP A 147 10.58 7.18 2.29
N ARG A 148 11.22 7.93 1.39
CA ARG A 148 11.67 7.45 0.09
C ARG A 148 13.05 7.98 -0.21
N GLU A 149 13.96 7.08 -0.52
CA GLU A 149 15.32 7.44 -0.92
C GLU A 149 15.40 7.93 -2.39
N ALA A 150 14.46 7.50 -3.26
CA ALA A 150 14.46 7.92 -4.66
C ALA A 150 13.04 8.01 -5.24
N LEU A 151 12.34 9.09 -4.95
CA LEU A 151 11.09 9.42 -5.62
C LEU A 151 11.38 9.92 -7.04
N LEU A 152 11.09 9.10 -8.06
CA LEU A 152 11.30 9.46 -9.45
C LEU A 152 10.21 10.41 -9.96
N VAL A 153 10.61 11.57 -10.49
CA VAL A 153 9.72 12.58 -11.07
C VAL A 153 10.11 12.84 -12.52
N HIS A 154 9.17 12.65 -13.43
CA HIS A 154 9.35 12.97 -14.84
C HIS A 154 9.22 14.49 -15.08
N LYS A 155 10.26 15.11 -15.64
CA LYS A 155 10.32 16.56 -15.93
C LYS A 155 9.87 16.91 -17.36
N GLY A 156 9.60 15.91 -18.20
CA GLY A 156 9.27 16.07 -19.63
C GLY A 156 10.46 15.83 -20.56
N LYS A 157 10.19 15.54 -21.83
CA LYS A 157 11.22 15.29 -22.88
C LYS A 157 12.25 14.22 -22.54
N GLY A 158 11.82 13.17 -21.79
CA GLY A 158 12.71 12.09 -21.37
C GLY A 158 13.60 12.42 -20.16
N ALA A 159 13.52 13.61 -19.58
CA ALA A 159 14.26 13.98 -18.39
C ALA A 159 13.57 13.53 -17.12
N TYR A 160 14.33 12.99 -16.18
CA TYR A 160 13.87 12.52 -14.87
C TYR A 160 14.73 13.12 -13.76
N THR A 161 14.13 13.30 -12.61
CA THR A 161 14.84 13.70 -11.39
C THR A 161 14.40 12.78 -10.26
N SER A 162 15.35 12.29 -9.45
CA SER A 162 15.05 11.60 -8.20
C SER A 162 15.11 12.56 -7.02
N PHE A 163 14.22 12.34 -6.05
CA PHE A 163 14.15 13.08 -4.81
C PHE A 163 14.22 12.13 -3.63
N GLU A 164 15.04 12.45 -2.64
CA GLU A 164 14.88 11.95 -1.30
C GLU A 164 13.71 12.68 -0.64
N SER A 165 12.74 11.97 -0.10
CA SER A 165 11.52 12.61 0.41
C SER A 165 11.00 11.98 1.68
N HIS A 166 10.60 12.85 2.63
CA HIS A 166 9.95 12.49 3.88
C HIS A 166 8.58 13.15 3.93
N GLN A 167 7.55 12.37 4.15
CA GLN A 167 6.16 12.83 4.21
C GLN A 167 5.50 12.44 5.51
N TRP A 168 4.80 13.38 6.11
CA TRP A 168 3.92 13.19 7.26
C TRP A 168 2.51 13.62 6.89
N ALA A 169 1.52 12.81 7.26
CA ALA A 169 0.13 13.12 6.96
C ALA A 169 -0.79 12.74 8.15
N PRO A 170 -0.82 13.56 9.23
CA PRO A 170 -1.79 13.38 10.29
C PRO A 170 -3.20 13.73 9.84
N ARG A 171 -4.16 12.93 10.29
CA ARG A 171 -5.59 13.13 10.08
C ARG A 171 -6.34 12.89 11.39
N LEU A 172 -7.20 13.84 11.75
CA LEU A 172 -8.15 13.72 12.85
C LEU A 172 -9.55 13.81 12.28
N GLU A 173 -10.40 12.87 12.64
CA GLU A 173 -11.82 12.90 12.34
C GLU A 173 -12.60 12.73 13.65
N MET A 174 -13.57 13.60 13.90
CA MET A 174 -14.47 13.51 15.05
C MET A 174 -15.90 13.55 14.58
N ASN A 175 -16.72 12.68 15.14
CA ASN A 175 -18.15 12.62 14.87
C ASN A 175 -18.92 12.72 16.18
N TYR A 176 -19.94 13.56 16.21
CA TYR A 176 -20.84 13.71 17.34
C TYR A 176 -22.30 13.70 16.89
N PHE A 177 -23.07 12.74 17.37
CA PHE A 177 -24.49 12.62 17.11
C PHE A 177 -25.28 13.39 18.15
N LEU A 178 -25.87 14.52 17.77
CA LEU A 178 -26.77 15.31 18.61
C LEU A 178 -28.06 14.55 18.88
N ASN A 179 -28.61 13.93 17.84
CA ASN A 179 -29.81 13.07 17.88
C ASN A 179 -29.79 12.14 16.63
N ALA A 180 -30.87 11.38 16.39
CA ALA A 180 -30.97 10.44 15.27
C ALA A 180 -30.91 11.12 13.87
N TRP A 181 -31.15 12.43 13.79
CA TRP A 181 -31.26 13.18 12.53
C TRP A 181 -30.12 14.18 12.32
N GLN A 182 -29.31 14.44 13.35
CA GLN A 182 -28.29 15.48 13.32
C GLN A 182 -26.96 14.96 13.79
N GLN A 183 -25.95 15.14 12.95
CA GLN A 183 -24.56 14.77 13.18
C GLN A 183 -23.66 15.99 12.94
N LEU A 184 -22.72 16.23 13.82
CA LEU A 184 -21.58 17.11 13.59
C LEU A 184 -20.38 16.25 13.23
N ARG A 185 -19.74 16.59 12.12
CA ARG A 185 -18.48 15.97 11.69
C ARG A 185 -17.42 17.05 11.58
N PHE A 186 -16.29 16.79 12.19
CA PHE A 186 -15.09 17.60 12.07
C PHE A 186 -13.98 16.76 11.48
N THR A 187 -13.30 17.26 10.45
CA THR A 187 -12.14 16.61 9.85
C THR A 187 -11.01 17.61 9.73
N LEU A 188 -9.86 17.28 10.29
CA LEU A 188 -8.60 17.99 10.12
C LEU A 188 -7.61 17.06 9.44
N GLN A 189 -7.03 17.51 8.34
CA GLN A 189 -5.97 16.82 7.65
C GLN A 189 -4.84 17.80 7.36
N TRP A 190 -3.63 17.40 7.65
CA TRP A 190 -2.44 18.14 7.33
C TRP A 190 -1.44 17.24 6.61
N THR A 191 -0.68 17.79 5.69
CA THR A 191 0.37 17.05 4.97
C THR A 191 1.61 17.91 4.92
N ALA A 192 2.72 17.39 5.39
CA ALA A 192 4.04 17.97 5.24
C ALA A 192 4.88 17.06 4.35
N LEU A 193 5.46 17.61 3.31
CA LEU A 193 6.41 16.95 2.43
C LEU A 193 7.71 17.76 2.43
N LYS A 194 8.81 17.06 2.72
CA LYS A 194 10.15 17.57 2.55
C LYS A 194 10.83 16.72 1.49
N ALA A 195 11.30 17.35 0.43
CA ALA A 195 11.94 16.66 -0.70
C ALA A 195 13.24 17.37 -1.06
N PHE A 196 14.28 16.59 -1.30
CA PHE A 196 15.59 17.06 -1.72
C PHE A 196 15.91 16.39 -3.06
N GLU A 197 16.31 17.20 -4.04
CA GLU A 197 16.76 16.70 -5.33
C GLU A 197 18.10 15.96 -5.16
N ASP A 198 18.15 14.70 -5.60
CA ASP A 198 19.33 13.85 -5.49
C ASP A 198 20.05 13.74 -6.84
N ARG A 199 19.36 13.27 -7.88
CA ARG A 199 19.97 13.04 -9.19
C ARG A 199 19.06 13.47 -10.32
N PHE A 200 19.69 14.01 -11.36
CA PHE A 200 19.06 14.33 -12.62
C PHE A 200 19.50 13.35 -13.71
N TRP A 201 18.54 12.88 -14.50
CA TRP A 201 18.73 11.94 -15.61
C TRP A 201 18.18 12.57 -16.89
N GLN A 202 18.96 12.51 -17.95
CA GLN A 202 18.60 13.05 -19.27
C GLN A 202 18.86 12.02 -20.37
#